data_fc5166312d55acf8de246deba3795160
#
_entry.id   fc5166312d55acf8de246deba3795160
#
_cell.length_a   1.000
_cell.length_b   1.000
_cell.length_c   1.000
_cell.angle_alpha   90.00
_cell.angle_beta   90.00
_cell.angle_gamma   90.00
#
_symmetry.space_group_name_H-M   'P 1'
#
loop_
_entity.id
_entity.type
_entity.pdbx_description
1 polymer ?
#
loop_
_entity_poly.entity_id
_entity_poly.type
_entity_poly.pdbx_seq_one_letter_code
_entity_poly.pdbx_strand_id
1 'polypeptide(L)'
;LKGYAVGGGLSISCACDMRVLGESFKMNAGYLSIGYTGTDMGGAFFLPKIVGYARACEILMNPERFGAEKLYEWGFANRVVADDDVVEEAVKLAEAMCKNTAPFGLRLTKECLQTSLDGTSFENVIKMENRNQVLASNTNDGIMGTLKMNPKNRDDVKANPEKYAFHNM
;
A
#
# COMPACT_ATOMS: atom_id res chain seq x y z
N LEU A 1 1.12 3.24 -12.64
CA LEU A 1 1.76 2.37 -13.63
C LEU A 1 0.99 2.43 -14.92
N LYS A 2 1.63 2.70 -16.05
CA LYS A 2 1.04 2.60 -17.40
C LYS A 2 2.04 2.00 -18.38
N GLY A 3 1.56 1.48 -19.52
CA GLY A 3 2.41 0.80 -20.49
C GLY A 3 2.91 -0.54 -19.98
N TYR A 4 4.22 -0.74 -19.84
CA TYR A 4 4.79 -2.05 -19.56
C TYR A 4 5.63 -2.08 -18.28
N ALA A 5 5.44 -3.10 -17.45
CA ALA A 5 6.33 -3.49 -16.37
C ALA A 5 6.82 -4.92 -16.58
N VAL A 6 8.03 -5.06 -17.12
CA VAL A 6 8.63 -6.35 -17.48
C VAL A 6 9.86 -6.59 -16.60
N GLY A 7 10.05 -7.81 -16.12
CA GLY A 7 11.23 -8.18 -15.32
C GLY A 7 11.37 -7.32 -14.06
N GLY A 8 12.45 -6.54 -13.94
CA GLY A 8 12.69 -5.65 -12.82
C GLY A 8 11.58 -4.62 -12.59
N GLY A 9 10.90 -4.16 -13.66
CA GLY A 9 9.74 -3.28 -13.56
C GLY A 9 8.56 -3.92 -12.82
N LEU A 10 8.31 -5.23 -13.05
CA LEU A 10 7.36 -6.02 -12.28
C LEU A 10 7.76 -6.04 -10.80
N SER A 11 9.00 -6.39 -10.50
CA SER A 11 9.49 -6.52 -9.12
C SER A 11 9.44 -5.20 -8.35
N ILE A 12 9.83 -4.09 -8.97
CA ILE A 12 9.71 -2.74 -8.38
C ILE A 12 8.25 -2.39 -8.11
N SER A 13 7.34 -2.71 -9.04
CA SER A 13 5.90 -2.44 -8.85
C SER A 13 5.30 -3.25 -7.70
N CYS A 14 5.81 -4.46 -7.43
CA CYS A 14 5.42 -5.28 -6.28
C CYS A 14 5.91 -4.69 -4.95
N ALA A 15 7.04 -4.00 -4.92
CA ALA A 15 7.61 -3.40 -3.71
C ALA A 15 6.88 -2.11 -3.27
N CYS A 16 6.03 -1.55 -4.11
CA CYS A 16 5.19 -0.40 -3.74
C CYS A 16 4.03 -0.82 -2.84
N ASP A 17 3.61 0.06 -1.92
CA ASP A 17 2.49 -0.22 -1.00
C ASP A 17 1.15 -0.28 -1.74
N MET A 18 0.94 0.64 -2.70
CA MET A 18 -0.28 0.73 -3.51
C MET A 18 0.02 0.94 -4.98
N ARG A 19 -0.90 0.56 -5.83
CA ARG A 19 -0.77 0.60 -7.28
C ARG A 19 -2.04 1.11 -7.94
N VAL A 20 -1.88 2.13 -8.78
CA VAL A 20 -2.89 2.61 -9.72
C VAL A 20 -2.40 2.27 -11.12
N LEU A 21 -3.21 1.55 -11.88
CA LEU A 21 -2.90 1.12 -13.23
C LEU A 21 -3.66 1.96 -14.27
N GLY A 22 -2.99 2.28 -15.36
CA GLY A 22 -3.66 2.72 -16.58
C GLY A 22 -4.22 1.51 -17.33
N GLU A 23 -5.27 1.72 -18.12
CA GLU A 23 -5.91 0.68 -18.93
C GLU A 23 -4.94 -0.02 -19.90
N SER A 24 -3.92 0.70 -20.39
CA SER A 24 -2.88 0.14 -21.26
C SER A 24 -1.87 -0.75 -20.53
N PHE A 25 -1.87 -0.75 -19.19
CA PHE A 25 -0.83 -1.41 -18.40
C PHE A 25 -0.79 -2.91 -18.63
N LYS A 26 0.43 -3.42 -18.85
CA LYS A 26 0.70 -4.86 -18.99
C LYS A 26 1.97 -5.21 -18.23
N MET A 27 1.97 -6.35 -17.57
CA MET A 27 3.18 -6.89 -16.96
C MET A 27 3.41 -8.36 -17.27
N ASN A 28 4.68 -8.76 -17.22
CA ASN A 28 5.09 -10.17 -17.16
C ASN A 28 6.49 -10.28 -16.52
N ALA A 29 6.88 -11.50 -16.14
CA ALA A 29 8.22 -11.74 -15.60
C ALA A 29 9.33 -11.47 -16.62
N GLY A 30 9.10 -11.83 -17.90
CA GLY A 30 10.01 -11.58 -19.02
C GLY A 30 11.31 -12.38 -19.02
N TYR A 31 11.86 -12.69 -17.87
CA TYR A 31 13.16 -13.36 -17.70
C TYR A 31 13.20 -14.77 -18.31
N LEU A 32 12.12 -15.55 -18.19
CA LEU A 32 12.02 -16.90 -18.73
C LEU A 32 12.18 -16.92 -20.25
N SER A 33 11.68 -15.91 -20.94
CA SER A 33 11.78 -15.81 -22.41
C SER A 33 13.20 -15.64 -22.92
N ILE A 34 14.14 -15.25 -22.03
CA ILE A 34 15.56 -15.08 -22.35
C ILE A 34 16.46 -16.10 -21.62
N GLY A 35 15.86 -17.16 -21.05
CA GLY A 35 16.58 -18.26 -20.42
C GLY A 35 17.02 -18.00 -18.98
N TYR A 36 16.52 -16.95 -18.31
CA TYR A 36 16.76 -16.67 -16.90
C TYR A 36 15.63 -17.20 -16.02
N THR A 37 15.79 -17.09 -14.70
CA THR A 37 14.71 -17.46 -13.75
C THR A 37 13.56 -16.46 -13.84
N GLY A 38 12.32 -16.90 -13.61
CA GLY A 38 11.14 -16.03 -13.61
C GLY A 38 11.10 -15.02 -12.46
N THR A 39 12.07 -15.04 -11.56
CA THR A 39 12.12 -14.27 -10.33
C THR A 39 13.44 -13.54 -10.17
N ASP A 40 13.34 -12.24 -9.83
CA ASP A 40 14.47 -11.38 -9.49
C ASP A 40 13.99 -10.20 -8.65
N MET A 41 14.88 -9.48 -7.99
CA MET A 41 14.63 -8.22 -7.26
C MET A 41 13.43 -8.27 -6.31
N GLY A 42 13.17 -9.41 -5.67
CA GLY A 42 12.11 -9.57 -4.69
C GLY A 42 10.72 -9.94 -5.26
N GLY A 43 10.59 -10.17 -6.57
CA GLY A 43 9.32 -10.57 -7.18
C GLY A 43 8.70 -11.82 -6.53
N ALA A 44 9.51 -12.84 -6.22
CA ALA A 44 9.07 -14.05 -5.53
C ALA A 44 8.64 -13.82 -4.07
N PHE A 45 9.13 -12.76 -3.44
CA PHE A 45 8.77 -12.42 -2.07
C PHE A 45 7.45 -11.65 -1.99
N PHE A 46 7.30 -10.62 -2.82
CA PHE A 46 6.14 -9.72 -2.77
C PHE A 46 4.92 -10.26 -3.50
N LEU A 47 5.08 -10.76 -4.72
CA LEU A 47 3.93 -11.08 -5.58
C LEU A 47 2.99 -12.12 -4.98
N PRO A 48 3.45 -13.24 -4.38
CA PRO A 48 2.55 -14.21 -3.73
C PRO A 48 1.74 -13.64 -2.57
N LYS A 49 2.28 -12.62 -1.89
CA LYS A 49 1.61 -11.93 -0.78
C LYS A 49 0.54 -10.95 -1.27
N ILE A 50 0.67 -10.48 -2.50
CA ILE A 50 -0.27 -9.54 -3.12
C ILE A 50 -1.44 -10.30 -3.78
N VAL A 51 -1.13 -11.26 -4.66
CA VAL A 51 -2.15 -11.94 -5.49
C VAL A 51 -2.45 -13.37 -5.09
N GLY A 52 -1.74 -13.90 -4.09
CA GLY A 52 -1.78 -15.30 -3.69
C GLY A 52 -0.85 -16.19 -4.53
N TYR A 53 -0.48 -17.36 -3.97
CA TYR A 53 0.57 -18.22 -4.53
C TYR A 53 0.27 -18.71 -5.96
N ALA A 54 -0.96 -19.22 -6.20
CA ALA A 54 -1.30 -19.79 -7.51
C ALA A 54 -1.20 -18.75 -8.65
N ARG A 55 -1.73 -17.54 -8.43
CA ARG A 55 -1.66 -16.43 -9.41
C ARG A 55 -0.23 -15.91 -9.58
N ALA A 56 0.54 -15.88 -8.51
CA ALA A 56 1.96 -15.54 -8.59
C ALA A 56 2.74 -16.54 -9.44
N CYS A 57 2.48 -17.86 -9.30
CA CYS A 57 3.05 -18.87 -10.17
C CYS A 57 2.65 -18.64 -11.64
N GLU A 58 1.38 -18.34 -11.90
CA GLU A 58 0.91 -18.05 -13.25
C GLU A 58 1.65 -16.84 -13.86
N ILE A 59 1.82 -15.76 -13.10
CA ILE A 59 2.53 -14.56 -13.58
C ILE A 59 4.04 -14.82 -13.78
N LEU A 60 4.68 -15.50 -12.82
CA LEU A 60 6.14 -15.66 -12.80
C LEU A 60 6.64 -16.79 -13.70
N MET A 61 5.81 -17.81 -13.95
CA MET A 61 6.19 -18.98 -14.76
C MET A 61 5.64 -18.93 -16.19
N ASN A 62 4.69 -18.04 -16.48
CA ASN A 62 4.12 -17.88 -17.80
C ASN A 62 4.72 -16.64 -18.49
N PRO A 63 5.26 -16.76 -19.72
CA PRO A 63 5.78 -15.61 -20.46
C PRO A 63 4.71 -14.65 -21.00
N GLU A 64 3.42 -14.97 -20.85
CA GLU A 64 2.33 -14.11 -21.28
C GLU A 64 2.28 -12.79 -20.53
N ARG A 65 1.64 -11.80 -21.14
CA ARG A 65 1.42 -10.48 -20.56
C ARG A 65 0.05 -10.41 -19.93
N PHE A 66 0.01 -10.00 -18.69
CA PHE A 66 -1.21 -9.81 -17.91
C PHE A 66 -1.61 -8.32 -17.95
N GLY A 67 -2.83 -8.04 -18.42
CA GLY A 67 -3.37 -6.68 -18.55
C GLY A 67 -3.94 -6.12 -17.24
N ALA A 68 -4.21 -4.82 -17.23
CA ALA A 68 -4.65 -4.06 -16.06
C ALA A 68 -5.91 -4.65 -15.39
N GLU A 69 -6.94 -4.97 -16.17
CA GLU A 69 -8.21 -5.51 -15.69
C GLU A 69 -8.01 -6.81 -14.89
N LYS A 70 -7.33 -7.79 -15.51
CA LYS A 70 -7.04 -9.08 -14.89
C LYS A 70 -6.20 -8.91 -13.60
N LEU A 71 -5.25 -8.00 -13.61
CA LEU A 71 -4.41 -7.70 -12.46
C LEU A 71 -5.21 -7.04 -11.32
N TYR A 72 -6.18 -6.20 -11.66
CA TYR A 72 -7.10 -5.62 -10.69
C TYR A 72 -8.02 -6.68 -10.07
N GLU A 73 -8.62 -7.55 -10.89
CA GLU A 73 -9.43 -8.69 -10.40
C GLU A 73 -8.64 -9.62 -9.45
N TRP A 74 -7.33 -9.74 -9.69
CA TRP A 74 -6.45 -10.55 -8.86
C TRP A 74 -5.93 -9.85 -7.59
N GLY A 75 -6.30 -8.59 -7.39
CA GLY A 75 -5.90 -7.81 -6.22
C GLY A 75 -4.49 -7.22 -6.31
N PHE A 76 -3.88 -7.21 -7.50
CA PHE A 76 -2.57 -6.57 -7.69
C PHE A 76 -2.64 -5.05 -7.58
N ALA A 77 -3.74 -4.45 -8.01
CA ALA A 77 -3.92 -3.01 -8.04
C ALA A 77 -5.09 -2.52 -7.19
N ASN A 78 -4.99 -1.29 -6.72
CA ASN A 78 -6.02 -0.60 -5.96
C ASN A 78 -7.05 0.10 -6.86
N ARG A 79 -6.64 0.51 -8.07
CA ARG A 79 -7.45 1.22 -9.06
C ARG A 79 -6.99 0.88 -10.47
N VAL A 80 -7.92 0.97 -11.43
CA VAL A 80 -7.64 1.04 -12.86
C VAL A 80 -8.36 2.27 -13.39
N VAL A 81 -7.67 3.09 -14.18
CA VAL A 81 -8.16 4.35 -14.74
C VAL A 81 -7.60 4.55 -16.16
N ALA A 82 -8.11 5.53 -16.88
CA ALA A 82 -7.50 5.93 -18.15
C ALA A 82 -6.03 6.30 -17.95
N ASP A 83 -5.19 6.04 -18.95
CA ASP A 83 -3.72 6.23 -18.84
C ASP A 83 -3.31 7.65 -18.40
N ASP A 84 -4.04 8.66 -18.86
CA ASP A 84 -3.74 10.04 -18.56
C ASP A 84 -4.12 10.44 -17.12
N ASP A 85 -5.04 9.71 -16.49
CA ASP A 85 -5.54 9.97 -15.14
C ASP A 85 -4.72 9.26 -14.06
N VAL A 86 -3.78 8.37 -14.41
CA VAL A 86 -3.03 7.52 -13.46
C VAL A 86 -2.33 8.32 -12.37
N VAL A 87 -1.68 9.42 -12.72
CA VAL A 87 -0.94 10.23 -11.74
C VAL A 87 -1.90 10.99 -10.83
N GLU A 88 -2.93 11.60 -11.40
CA GLU A 88 -3.95 12.33 -10.63
C GLU A 88 -4.67 11.42 -9.63
N GLU A 89 -5.08 10.23 -10.06
CA GLU A 89 -5.75 9.26 -9.19
C GLU A 89 -4.80 8.71 -8.10
N ALA A 90 -3.53 8.50 -8.41
CA ALA A 90 -2.54 8.11 -7.41
C ALA A 90 -2.32 9.21 -6.36
N VAL A 91 -2.28 10.48 -6.77
CA VAL A 91 -2.20 11.63 -5.86
C VAL A 91 -3.45 11.71 -4.99
N LYS A 92 -4.65 11.61 -5.55
CA LYS A 92 -5.92 11.58 -4.80
C LYS A 92 -5.93 10.48 -3.74
N LEU A 93 -5.45 9.29 -4.10
CA LEU A 93 -5.35 8.15 -3.18
C LEU A 93 -4.39 8.46 -2.02
N ALA A 94 -3.23 9.05 -2.30
CA ALA A 94 -2.25 9.45 -1.29
C ALA A 94 -2.78 10.58 -0.39
N GLU A 95 -3.39 11.61 -0.97
CA GLU A 95 -4.00 12.73 -0.22
C GLU A 95 -5.11 12.25 0.71
N ALA A 96 -5.95 11.31 0.26
CA ALA A 96 -7.02 10.74 1.09
C ALA A 96 -6.47 10.06 2.36
N MET A 97 -5.28 9.44 2.28
CA MET A 97 -4.61 8.86 3.45
C MET A 97 -4.01 9.93 4.36
N CYS A 98 -3.52 11.03 3.81
CA CYS A 98 -2.85 12.08 4.58
C CYS A 98 -3.84 13.05 5.25
N LYS A 99 -4.98 13.33 4.60
CA LYS A 99 -5.91 14.41 4.96
C LYS A 99 -6.48 14.34 6.38
N ASN A 100 -6.67 13.14 6.94
CA ASN A 100 -7.31 12.94 8.24
C ASN A 100 -6.55 11.95 9.12
N THR A 101 -5.26 11.78 8.90
CA THR A 101 -4.41 10.84 9.63
C THR A 101 -3.25 11.55 10.30
N ALA A 102 -2.90 11.12 11.50
CA ALA A 102 -1.67 11.54 12.16
C ALA A 102 -0.46 10.91 11.44
N PRO A 103 0.48 11.70 10.88
CA PRO A 103 1.59 11.18 10.07
C PRO A 103 2.51 10.22 10.85
N PHE A 104 2.69 10.44 12.14
CA PHE A 104 3.44 9.52 12.99
C PHE A 104 2.74 8.16 13.10
N GLY A 105 1.43 8.15 13.33
CA GLY A 105 0.63 6.93 13.34
C GLY A 105 0.66 6.19 12.01
N LEU A 106 0.60 6.91 10.88
CA LEU A 106 0.69 6.32 9.56
C LEU A 106 2.03 5.62 9.31
N ARG A 107 3.15 6.25 9.73
CA ARG A 107 4.48 5.64 9.64
C ARG A 107 4.61 4.37 10.48
N LEU A 108 4.13 4.39 11.72
CA LEU A 108 4.15 3.22 12.58
C LEU A 108 3.24 2.08 12.06
N THR A 109 2.11 2.41 11.45
CA THR A 109 1.24 1.43 10.77
C THR A 109 1.99 0.75 9.63
N LYS A 110 2.70 1.53 8.80
CA LYS A 110 3.50 0.96 7.69
C LYS A 110 4.61 0.06 8.21
N GLU A 111 5.30 0.43 9.30
CA GLU A 111 6.31 -0.41 9.95
C GLU A 111 5.74 -1.77 10.37
N CYS A 112 4.57 -1.79 11.02
CA CYS A 112 3.91 -3.02 11.41
C CYS A 112 3.54 -3.90 10.21
N LEU A 113 2.97 -3.31 9.17
CA LEU A 113 2.60 -4.03 7.95
C LEU A 113 3.82 -4.66 7.27
N GLN A 114 4.92 -3.90 7.12
CA GLN A 114 6.15 -4.41 6.52
C GLN A 114 6.76 -5.53 7.36
N THR A 115 6.84 -5.37 8.67
CA THR A 115 7.37 -6.42 9.56
C THR A 115 6.51 -7.70 9.50
N SER A 116 5.18 -7.57 9.38
CA SER A 116 4.30 -8.73 9.25
C SER A 116 4.52 -9.51 7.95
N LEU A 117 4.98 -8.86 6.89
CA LEU A 117 5.32 -9.52 5.63
C LEU A 117 6.55 -10.44 5.75
N ASP A 118 7.46 -10.18 6.69
CA ASP A 118 8.70 -10.96 6.86
C ASP A 118 8.50 -12.31 7.59
N GLY A 119 7.24 -12.67 7.88
CA GLY A 119 6.91 -13.95 8.52
C GLY A 119 7.21 -14.00 10.01
N THR A 120 7.19 -12.86 10.68
CA THR A 120 7.30 -12.79 12.15
C THR A 120 6.09 -13.45 12.84
N SER A 121 6.23 -13.84 14.11
CA SER A 121 5.14 -14.45 14.85
C SER A 121 4.02 -13.44 15.17
N PHE A 122 2.80 -13.92 15.29
CA PHE A 122 1.65 -13.11 15.74
C PHE A 122 1.95 -12.37 17.05
N GLU A 123 2.60 -13.05 18.01
CA GLU A 123 2.98 -12.46 19.30
C GLU A 123 3.91 -11.24 19.12
N ASN A 124 4.87 -11.33 18.20
CA ASN A 124 5.79 -10.22 17.92
C ASN A 124 5.06 -9.04 17.26
N VAL A 125 4.12 -9.31 16.35
CA VAL A 125 3.28 -8.26 15.75
C VAL A 125 2.47 -7.55 16.84
N ILE A 126 1.78 -8.26 17.71
CA ILE A 126 0.98 -7.68 18.81
C ILE A 126 1.86 -6.84 19.76
N LYS A 127 3.06 -7.32 20.11
CA LYS A 127 3.99 -6.53 20.93
C LYS A 127 4.37 -5.21 20.26
N MET A 128 4.62 -5.24 18.97
CA MET A 128 4.94 -4.04 18.20
C MET A 128 3.74 -3.09 18.07
N GLU A 129 2.56 -3.62 17.79
CA GLU A 129 1.32 -2.82 17.74
C GLU A 129 1.05 -2.14 19.09
N ASN A 130 1.15 -2.86 20.19
CA ASN A 130 0.97 -2.29 21.53
C ASN A 130 1.98 -1.17 21.81
N ARG A 131 3.26 -1.41 21.53
CA ARG A 131 4.30 -0.38 21.64
C ARG A 131 3.94 0.86 20.82
N ASN A 132 3.57 0.65 19.57
CA ASN A 132 3.29 1.72 18.62
C ASN A 132 2.03 2.51 19.01
N GLN A 133 1.00 1.85 19.55
CA GLN A 133 -0.20 2.51 20.09
C GLN A 133 0.15 3.41 21.29
N VAL A 134 0.98 2.93 22.22
CA VAL A 134 1.44 3.75 23.35
C VAL A 134 2.24 4.95 22.87
N LEU A 135 3.16 4.76 21.91
CA LEU A 135 3.94 5.86 21.35
C LEU A 135 3.04 6.89 20.66
N ALA A 136 2.10 6.46 19.84
CA ALA A 136 1.19 7.35 19.10
C ALA A 136 0.23 8.08 20.04
N SER A 137 -0.33 7.42 21.06
CA SER A 137 -1.26 8.02 22.01
C SER A 137 -0.64 9.11 22.89
N ASN A 138 0.67 9.10 23.07
CA ASN A 138 1.41 10.11 23.83
C ASN A 138 1.90 11.30 22.97
N THR A 139 1.53 11.35 21.69
CA THR A 139 1.78 12.52 20.84
C THR A 139 0.66 13.55 20.95
N ASN A 140 0.95 14.80 20.56
CA ASN A 140 -0.09 15.83 20.44
C ASN A 140 -1.22 15.39 19.49
N ASP A 141 -0.89 14.75 18.39
CA ASP A 141 -1.86 14.20 17.43
C ASP A 141 -2.75 13.10 18.06
N GLY A 142 -2.18 12.23 18.88
CA GLY A 142 -2.93 11.21 19.62
C GLY A 142 -3.92 11.81 20.63
N ILE A 143 -3.50 12.84 21.36
CA ILE A 143 -4.35 13.60 22.28
C ILE A 143 -5.49 14.29 21.48
N MET A 144 -5.16 15.00 20.40
CA MET A 144 -6.14 15.68 19.56
C MET A 144 -7.12 14.69 18.93
N GLY A 145 -6.67 13.53 18.45
CA GLY A 145 -7.52 12.46 17.93
C GLY A 145 -8.54 11.97 18.97
N THR A 146 -8.10 11.75 20.20
CA THR A 146 -8.96 11.35 21.31
C THR A 146 -10.01 12.43 21.65
N LEU A 147 -9.60 13.69 21.68
CA LEU A 147 -10.52 14.82 21.88
C LEU A 147 -11.54 14.94 20.75
N LYS A 148 -11.11 14.78 19.51
CA LYS A 148 -11.97 14.80 18.31
C LYS A 148 -13.04 13.73 18.33
N MET A 149 -12.71 12.53 18.82
CA MET A 149 -13.65 11.41 18.92
C MET A 149 -14.60 11.49 20.13
N ASN A 150 -14.33 12.34 21.10
CA ASN A 150 -15.19 12.48 22.27
C ASN A 150 -16.54 13.10 21.86
N PRO A 151 -17.68 12.43 22.12
CA PRO A 151 -18.99 12.95 21.78
C PRO A 151 -19.30 14.35 22.35
N LYS A 152 -18.74 14.69 23.50
CA LYS A 152 -18.90 16.00 24.15
C LYS A 152 -18.28 17.15 23.34
N ASN A 153 -17.31 16.86 22.48
CA ASN A 153 -16.60 17.85 21.68
C ASN A 153 -17.17 17.95 20.25
N ARG A 154 -18.20 17.17 19.90
CA ARG A 154 -18.70 17.03 18.53
C ARG A 154 -19.06 18.35 17.86
N ASP A 155 -19.70 19.25 18.59
CA ASP A 155 -20.13 20.55 18.05
C ASP A 155 -18.94 21.51 17.94
N ASP A 156 -18.02 21.49 18.91
CA ASP A 156 -16.78 22.27 18.85
C ASP A 156 -15.87 21.80 17.70
N VAL A 157 -15.76 20.49 17.46
CA VAL A 157 -15.01 19.93 16.32
C VAL A 157 -15.56 20.40 14.97
N LYS A 158 -16.88 20.50 14.86
CA LYS A 158 -17.54 21.01 13.62
C LYS A 158 -17.34 22.51 13.44
N ALA A 159 -17.42 23.27 14.53
CA ALA A 159 -17.28 24.73 14.50
C ALA A 159 -15.82 25.19 14.31
N ASN A 160 -14.86 24.44 14.83
CA ASN A 160 -13.43 24.79 14.87
C ASN A 160 -12.56 23.61 14.41
N PRO A 161 -12.69 23.12 13.16
CA PRO A 161 -11.98 21.93 12.69
C PRO A 161 -10.44 22.08 12.74
N GLU A 162 -9.91 23.29 12.56
CA GLU A 162 -8.48 23.60 12.63
C GLU A 162 -7.86 23.34 14.01
N LYS A 163 -8.63 23.55 15.09
CA LYS A 163 -8.20 23.28 16.46
C LYS A 163 -7.88 21.80 16.70
N TYR A 164 -8.51 20.92 15.91
CA TYR A 164 -8.38 19.46 16.01
C TYR A 164 -7.62 18.86 14.83
N ALA A 165 -6.93 19.68 14.05
CA ALA A 165 -6.08 19.20 12.97
C ALA A 165 -4.84 18.48 13.50
N PHE A 166 -4.35 17.50 12.78
CA PHE A 166 -3.10 16.83 13.09
C PHE A 166 -1.91 17.66 12.58
N HIS A 167 -0.89 17.81 13.40
CA HIS A 167 0.22 18.76 13.18
C HIS A 167 1.60 18.12 13.00
N ASN A 168 1.69 16.85 12.69
CA ASN A 168 2.96 16.20 12.32
C ASN A 168 4.04 16.12 13.40
N MET A 169 3.70 16.14 14.69
CA MET A 169 4.70 15.98 15.74
C MET A 169 4.34 14.90 16.73
#